data_6b5367cf9af601516a8dd026a97895da
#
_entry.id   6b5367cf9af601516a8dd026a97895da
#
_cell.length_a   1.000
_cell.length_b   1.000
_cell.length_c   1.000
_cell.angle_alpha   90.00
_cell.angle_beta   90.00
_cell.angle_gamma   90.00
#
_symmetry.space_group_name_H-M   'P 1'
#
loop_
_entity.id
_entity.type
_entity.pdbx_description
1 polymer ?
#
loop_
_entity_poly.entity_id
_entity_poly.type
_entity_poly.pdbx_seq_one_letter_code
_entity_poly.pdbx_strand_id
1 'polypeptide(L)'
;MKTDFLVIGSGIAGLSFALKVAEKQPESSITIITKSSETEGSTKYAQGGIAVVSDFDNDSFKNHVEDTILAGDGLCNPEIVNFVVEQAPIRIKELINYGVNFDQDNKQKYDLA
;
A
#
# COMPACT_ATOMS: atom_id res chain seq x y z
N MET A 1 -30.31 5.81 4.34
CA MET A 1 -29.12 5.34 5.05
C MET A 1 -28.30 6.57 5.43
N LYS A 2 -27.82 6.67 6.66
CA LYS A 2 -27.01 7.79 7.14
C LYS A 2 -25.67 7.21 7.58
N THR A 3 -24.57 7.78 7.14
CA THR A 3 -23.22 7.31 7.49
C THR A 3 -22.32 8.51 7.74
N ASP A 4 -21.34 8.37 8.63
CA ASP A 4 -20.40 9.43 8.95
C ASP A 4 -19.30 9.51 7.87
N PHE A 5 -18.88 8.36 7.34
CA PHE A 5 -17.91 8.29 6.26
C PHE A 5 -18.42 7.42 5.11
N LEU A 6 -18.37 7.97 3.91
CA LEU A 6 -18.69 7.25 2.68
C LEU A 6 -17.43 7.06 1.84
N VAL A 7 -17.03 5.81 1.61
CA VAL A 7 -15.90 5.43 0.77
C VAL A 7 -16.42 4.92 -0.57
N ILE A 8 -15.96 5.50 -1.66
CA ILE A 8 -16.33 5.11 -3.02
C ILE A 8 -15.18 4.31 -3.62
N GLY A 9 -15.37 3.01 -3.76
CA GLY A 9 -14.39 2.06 -4.28
C GLY A 9 -13.76 1.18 -3.20
N SER A 10 -13.63 -0.11 -3.50
CA SER A 10 -13.06 -1.14 -2.62
C SER A 10 -11.63 -1.54 -3.01
N GLY A 11 -10.90 -0.68 -3.70
CA GLY A 11 -9.46 -0.85 -3.94
C GLY A 11 -8.63 -0.59 -2.68
N ILE A 12 -7.32 -0.82 -2.76
CA ILE A 12 -6.40 -0.69 -1.62
C ILE A 12 -6.49 0.67 -0.92
N ALA A 13 -6.66 1.75 -1.67
CA ALA A 13 -6.77 3.09 -1.09
C ALA A 13 -8.04 3.26 -0.25
N GLY A 14 -9.20 2.84 -0.78
CA GLY A 14 -10.48 2.91 -0.07
C GLY A 14 -10.51 2.03 1.16
N LEU A 15 -10.02 0.79 1.05
CA LEU A 15 -9.95 -0.13 2.18
C LEU A 15 -8.99 0.34 3.26
N SER A 16 -7.79 0.83 2.88
CA SER A 16 -6.82 1.38 3.84
C SER A 16 -7.36 2.60 4.58
N PHE A 17 -8.09 3.48 3.88
CA PHE A 17 -8.77 4.61 4.51
C PHE A 17 -9.82 4.14 5.50
N ALA A 18 -10.69 3.20 5.10
CA ALA A 18 -11.76 2.69 5.95
C ALA A 18 -11.20 2.03 7.23
N LEU A 19 -10.16 1.21 7.11
CA LEU A 19 -9.48 0.58 8.25
C LEU A 19 -8.91 1.64 9.21
N LYS A 20 -8.22 2.64 8.68
CA LYS A 20 -7.64 3.73 9.50
C LYS A 20 -8.70 4.59 10.19
N VAL A 21 -9.84 4.81 9.56
CA VAL A 21 -10.96 5.48 10.21
C VAL A 21 -11.54 4.61 11.31
N ALA A 22 -11.77 3.32 11.07
CA ALA A 22 -12.28 2.39 12.08
C ALA A 22 -11.37 2.31 13.32
N GLU A 23 -10.05 2.33 13.13
CA GLU A 23 -9.08 2.36 14.23
C GLU A 23 -9.14 3.67 15.04
N LYS A 24 -9.21 4.81 14.35
CA LYS A 24 -9.12 6.13 14.99
C LYS A 24 -10.45 6.66 15.52
N GLN A 25 -11.55 6.19 14.96
CA GLN A 25 -12.90 6.63 15.26
C GLN A 25 -13.85 5.43 15.31
N PRO A 26 -13.71 4.54 16.33
CA PRO A 26 -14.43 3.27 16.39
C PRO A 26 -15.94 3.43 16.50
N GLU A 27 -16.42 4.59 16.97
CA GLU A 27 -17.85 4.88 17.09
C GLU A 27 -18.48 5.39 15.78
N SER A 28 -17.67 5.69 14.76
CA SER A 28 -18.15 6.22 13.49
C SER A 28 -18.63 5.11 12.57
N SER A 29 -19.74 5.36 11.87
CA SER A 29 -20.27 4.48 10.84
C SER A 29 -19.53 4.71 9.52
N ILE A 30 -19.04 3.62 8.92
CA ILE A 30 -18.33 3.65 7.63
C ILE A 30 -19.11 2.83 6.64
N THR A 31 -19.42 3.42 5.49
CA THR A 31 -20.04 2.72 4.37
C THR A 31 -19.09 2.70 3.20
N ILE A 32 -18.84 1.52 2.64
CA ILE A 32 -18.07 1.36 1.42
C ILE A 32 -19.05 0.97 0.30
N ILE A 33 -19.02 1.73 -0.79
CA ILE A 33 -19.77 1.39 -2.00
C ILE A 33 -18.81 1.02 -3.11
N THR A 34 -19.12 -0.05 -3.82
CA THR A 34 -18.32 -0.56 -4.93
C THR A 34 -19.20 -0.90 -6.11
N LYS A 35 -18.61 -0.95 -7.31
CA LYS A 35 -19.31 -1.17 -8.56
C LYS A 35 -19.82 -2.60 -8.70
N SER A 36 -19.15 -3.55 -8.08
CA SER A 36 -19.48 -4.97 -8.14
C SER A 36 -19.37 -5.59 -6.73
N SER A 37 -18.65 -6.70 -6.53
CA SER A 37 -18.37 -7.23 -5.20
C SER A 37 -17.23 -6.46 -4.52
N GLU A 38 -17.15 -6.54 -3.20
CA GLU A 38 -16.11 -5.88 -2.41
C GLU A 38 -14.69 -6.35 -2.76
N THR A 39 -14.58 -7.53 -3.32
CA THR A 39 -13.29 -8.13 -3.72
C THR A 39 -12.95 -7.85 -5.19
N GLU A 40 -13.83 -7.21 -5.98
CA GLU A 40 -13.61 -7.00 -7.40
C GLU A 40 -12.84 -5.70 -7.65
N GLY A 41 -11.66 -5.79 -8.25
CA GLY A 41 -10.86 -4.62 -8.58
C GLY A 41 -9.42 -4.95 -8.94
N SER A 42 -8.69 -3.95 -9.40
CA SER A 42 -7.28 -4.10 -9.83
C SER A 42 -6.38 -4.64 -8.71
N THR A 43 -6.67 -4.34 -7.47
CA THR A 43 -5.91 -4.84 -6.32
C THR A 43 -5.99 -6.36 -6.20
N LYS A 44 -7.16 -6.96 -6.46
CA LYS A 44 -7.33 -8.42 -6.46
C LYS A 44 -6.52 -9.11 -7.55
N TYR A 45 -6.40 -8.47 -8.70
CA TYR A 45 -5.73 -9.02 -9.87
C TYR A 45 -4.28 -8.57 -10.00
N ALA A 46 -3.79 -7.75 -9.07
CA ALA A 46 -2.39 -7.36 -9.02
C ALA A 46 -1.51 -8.61 -8.82
N GLN A 47 -0.45 -8.70 -9.61
CA GLN A 47 0.53 -9.78 -9.56
C GLN A 47 1.91 -9.19 -9.26
N GLY A 48 2.76 -9.97 -8.60
CA GLY A 48 4.12 -9.58 -8.25
C GLY A 48 4.26 -9.05 -6.83
N GLY A 49 5.45 -8.54 -6.55
CA GLY A 49 5.81 -8.01 -5.24
C GLY A 49 5.44 -6.53 -5.06
N ILE A 50 5.76 -6.03 -3.90
CA ILE A 50 5.71 -4.60 -3.58
C ILE A 50 7.16 -4.08 -3.53
N ALA A 51 7.47 -3.09 -4.37
CA ALA A 51 8.78 -2.46 -4.36
C ALA A 51 8.95 -1.60 -3.10
N VAL A 52 9.90 -1.99 -2.26
CA VAL A 52 10.22 -1.29 -1.00
C VAL A 52 11.67 -1.53 -0.61
N VAL A 53 12.35 -0.50 -0.13
CA VAL A 53 13.68 -0.65 0.44
C VAL A 53 13.54 -1.30 1.82
N SER A 54 13.98 -2.55 1.94
CA SER A 54 13.94 -3.33 3.17
C SER A 54 15.33 -3.79 3.64
N ASP A 55 16.32 -3.84 2.73
CA ASP A 55 17.71 -4.18 2.99
C ASP A 55 18.62 -2.98 2.67
N PHE A 56 18.89 -2.17 3.69
CA PHE A 56 19.70 -0.96 3.55
C PHE A 56 21.22 -1.23 3.39
N ASP A 57 21.65 -2.47 3.50
CA ASP A 57 23.05 -2.84 3.21
C ASP A 57 23.28 -2.94 1.69
N ASN A 58 22.26 -3.31 0.94
CA ASN A 58 22.32 -3.55 -0.50
C ASN A 58 21.49 -2.55 -1.33
N ASP A 59 20.59 -1.80 -0.70
CA ASP A 59 19.69 -0.85 -1.38
C ASP A 59 19.55 0.46 -0.60
N SER A 60 18.99 1.48 -1.24
CA SER A 60 18.77 2.79 -0.62
C SER A 60 17.53 3.50 -1.18
N PHE A 61 16.95 4.38 -0.39
CA PHE A 61 15.88 5.25 -0.88
C PHE A 61 16.31 6.04 -2.12
N LYS A 62 17.56 6.49 -2.15
CA LYS A 62 18.10 7.24 -3.29
C LYS A 62 18.07 6.42 -4.57
N ASN A 63 18.57 5.19 -4.54
CA ASN A 63 18.56 4.31 -5.71
C ASN A 63 17.14 4.04 -6.18
N HIS A 64 16.24 3.68 -5.27
CA HIS A 64 14.85 3.41 -5.59
C HIS A 64 14.14 4.64 -6.20
N VAL A 65 14.41 5.84 -5.68
CA VAL A 65 13.88 7.10 -6.24
C VAL A 65 14.42 7.33 -7.65
N GLU A 66 15.73 7.20 -7.85
CA GLU A 66 16.38 7.41 -9.15
C GLU A 66 15.82 6.45 -10.20
N ASP A 67 15.71 5.16 -9.88
CA ASP A 67 15.15 4.13 -10.76
C ASP A 67 13.68 4.41 -11.11
N THR A 68 12.89 4.84 -10.11
CA THR A 68 11.48 5.18 -10.32
C THR A 68 11.34 6.38 -11.26
N ILE A 69 12.14 7.42 -11.06
CA ILE A 69 12.11 8.63 -11.90
C ILE A 69 12.57 8.28 -13.33
N LEU A 70 13.62 7.47 -13.46
CA LEU A 70 14.13 7.03 -14.76
C LEU A 70 13.06 6.23 -15.52
N ALA A 71 12.43 5.25 -14.85
CA ALA A 71 11.38 4.43 -15.45
C ALA A 71 10.13 5.24 -15.83
N GLY A 72 9.87 6.32 -15.10
CA GLY A 72 8.73 7.19 -15.35
C GLY A 72 8.88 8.16 -16.53
N ASP A 73 10.06 8.22 -17.17
CA ASP A 73 10.33 8.96 -18.42
C ASP A 73 9.77 10.40 -18.43
N GLY A 74 10.00 11.14 -17.36
CA GLY A 74 9.56 12.53 -17.21
C GLY A 74 8.12 12.73 -16.72
N LEU A 75 7.36 11.67 -16.47
CA LEU A 75 5.99 11.76 -15.96
C LEU A 75 5.92 11.82 -14.43
N CYS A 76 7.02 11.56 -13.73
CA CYS A 76 7.07 11.55 -12.28
C CYS A 76 7.14 12.96 -11.69
N ASN A 77 6.47 13.15 -10.55
CA ASN A 77 6.76 14.25 -9.65
C ASN A 77 7.82 13.79 -8.62
N PRO A 78 9.06 14.32 -8.64
CA PRO A 78 10.14 13.85 -7.78
C PRO A 78 9.85 13.96 -6.28
N GLU A 79 9.15 14.99 -5.84
CA GLU A 79 8.78 15.18 -4.43
C GLU A 79 7.84 14.07 -3.96
N ILE A 80 6.86 13.72 -4.80
CA ILE A 80 5.92 12.63 -4.49
C ILE A 80 6.62 11.28 -4.51
N VAL A 81 7.53 11.05 -5.47
CA VAL A 81 8.32 9.79 -5.51
C VAL A 81 9.14 9.62 -4.24
N ASN A 82 9.89 10.66 -3.82
CA ASN A 82 10.66 10.64 -2.57
C ASN A 82 9.75 10.32 -1.37
N PHE A 83 8.64 11.04 -1.24
CA PHE A 83 7.69 10.82 -0.15
C PHE A 83 7.17 9.38 -0.11
N VAL A 84 6.75 8.83 -1.25
CA VAL A 84 6.21 7.46 -1.33
C VAL A 84 7.27 6.42 -0.98
N VAL A 85 8.48 6.54 -1.53
CA VAL A 85 9.59 5.60 -1.28
C VAL A 85 9.99 5.61 0.20
N GLU A 86 10.12 6.78 0.82
CA GLU A 86 10.49 6.90 2.24
C GLU A 86 9.39 6.36 3.18
N GLN A 87 8.11 6.49 2.80
CA GLN A 87 6.99 5.98 3.60
C GLN A 87 6.75 4.48 3.43
N ALA A 88 7.22 3.87 2.34
CA ALA A 88 6.89 2.49 1.99
C ALA A 88 7.21 1.46 3.10
N PRO A 89 8.39 1.47 3.79
CA PRO A 89 8.68 0.50 4.84
C PRO A 89 7.69 0.54 6.01
N ILE A 90 7.18 1.72 6.34
CA ILE A 90 6.17 1.89 7.40
C ILE A 90 4.84 1.31 6.93
N ARG A 91 4.46 1.53 5.67
CA ARG A 91 3.19 1.04 5.10
C ARG A 91 3.19 -0.48 4.98
N ILE A 92 4.32 -1.10 4.63
CA ILE A 92 4.44 -2.56 4.63
C ILE A 92 4.20 -3.15 6.03
N LYS A 93 4.75 -2.55 7.07
CA LYS A 93 4.49 -2.98 8.46
C LYS A 93 3.01 -2.86 8.83
N GLU A 94 2.34 -1.80 8.40
CA GLU A 94 0.88 -1.67 8.59
C GLU A 94 0.11 -2.79 7.88
N LEU A 95 0.45 -3.13 6.63
CA LEU A 95 -0.19 -4.21 5.90
C LEU A 95 0.00 -5.57 6.59
N ILE A 96 1.20 -5.85 7.11
CA ILE A 96 1.48 -7.06 7.90
C ILE A 96 0.60 -7.10 9.16
N ASN A 97 0.46 -5.97 9.85
CA ASN A 97 -0.39 -5.87 11.04
C ASN A 97 -1.88 -6.07 10.70
N TYR A 98 -2.32 -5.72 9.49
CA TYR A 98 -3.65 -6.03 8.99
C TYR A 98 -3.83 -7.48 8.53
N GLY A 99 -2.79 -8.30 8.59
CA GLY A 99 -2.85 -9.73 8.30
C GLY A 99 -2.42 -10.10 6.88
N VAL A 100 -1.78 -9.20 6.15
CA VAL A 100 -1.16 -9.54 4.85
C VAL A 100 0.06 -10.42 5.10
N ASN A 101 0.07 -11.60 4.49
CA ASN A 101 1.19 -12.53 4.55
C ASN A 101 2.01 -12.39 3.28
N PHE A 102 3.25 -11.96 3.42
CA PHE A 102 4.25 -11.95 2.35
C PHE A 102 5.04 -13.25 2.36
N ASP A 103 5.50 -13.70 1.21
CA ASP A 103 6.32 -14.87 1.09
C ASP A 103 7.63 -14.69 1.87
N GLN A 104 8.08 -15.77 2.49
CA GLN A 104 9.28 -15.81 3.33
C GLN A 104 10.14 -17.00 2.96
N ASP A 105 11.45 -16.83 3.04
CA ASP A 105 12.41 -17.91 2.89
C ASP A 105 12.36 -18.90 4.08
N ASN A 106 13.13 -19.99 3.98
CA ASN A 106 13.24 -21.00 5.02
C ASN A 106 13.81 -20.47 6.37
N LYS A 107 14.31 -19.23 6.40
CA LYS A 107 14.85 -18.54 7.59
C LYS A 107 13.89 -17.48 8.13
N GLN A 108 12.65 -17.47 7.63
CA GLN A 108 11.62 -16.47 7.99
C GLN A 108 12.01 -15.02 7.60
N LYS A 109 12.87 -14.85 6.61
CA LYS A 109 13.11 -13.56 5.99
C LYS A 109 12.19 -13.40 4.77
N TYR A 110 11.71 -12.19 4.55
CA TYR A 110 10.91 -11.89 3.36
C TYR A 110 11.70 -12.21 2.10
N ASP A 111 11.02 -12.83 1.15
CA ASP A 111 11.59 -13.13 -0.15
C ASP A 111 11.76 -11.81 -0.93
N LEU A 112 13.00 -11.48 -1.25
CA LEU A 112 13.38 -10.25 -1.96
C LEU A 112 13.75 -10.63 -3.38
N ALA A 113 13.19 -9.90 -4.34
CA ALA A 113 13.50 -10.09 -5.75
C ALA A 113 14.86 -9.51 -6.13
#